data_a6562fed55e5c9661ca7d1646ff7575a
#
_entry.id   a6562fed55e5c9661ca7d1646ff7575a
#
_cell.length_a   1.000
_cell.length_b   1.000
_cell.length_c   1.000
_cell.angle_alpha   90.00
_cell.angle_beta   90.00
_cell.angle_gamma   90.00
#
_symmetry.space_group_name_H-M   'P 1'
#
loop_
_entity.id
_entity.type
_entity.pdbx_description
1 polymer ?
#
loop_
_entity_poly.entity_id
_entity_poly.type
_entity_poly.pdbx_seq_one_letter_code
_entity_poly.pdbx_strand_id
1 'polypeptide(L)'
;MNTSPSAPPLLPLIAGPADVKALAPAQLPQLAQEIRDELIEVTSRNGGHIGPNLGVVELTIALHRVFSTPEDQLVFDVAHQGYVHKLLTGRGGEFFAKLRKTGGASGFLYRSESPHDAFGAGHAGTALSAALGMATARDLRGSTEHVVAVCGDAAFTCGVTLEALNNVVSSTKRLIVVLNDNEWSIAKNVGAIAGYLNRISTSQTYNKLHHDIEGFFKSFPSGVEMNRVYTKWKRETKDFFVESSLFEKFGLRYLGPVDGHNLDALVKNLEFAKHCDVPVLIHVLTKKGKGLEAAVAHPEKFHGASPYDPETGESVRAIPGTPPNYQDVFGAALARFARQNPKVLGITGAMPAGTGLSLLAKELPGQFFDVGIAEEHAVLFAAGLATKEFRPVCAIYSTFLQRAYDQIIHDVCLQNLPVTFCMDRAGLSANDGPTHHGLFDLSYLRCVPNATVTISRPYSLPSWRIASWAELRSVILLVVRTESRGSNNPDRIKRGASSGVAMMMSPSSLPDCAPTMVLVV
;
A
#
# COMPACT_ATOMS: atom_id res chain seq x y z
N MET A 1 23.59 -40.08 -9.94
CA MET A 1 22.54 -39.07 -9.91
C MET A 1 22.32 -38.61 -11.34
N ASN A 2 21.24 -39.02 -11.98
CA ASN A 2 20.89 -38.60 -13.35
C ASN A 2 20.34 -37.17 -13.26
N THR A 3 21.17 -36.18 -13.51
CA THR A 3 20.71 -34.83 -13.79
C THR A 3 20.19 -34.82 -15.23
N SER A 4 18.87 -34.95 -15.38
CA SER A 4 18.24 -34.59 -16.65
C SER A 4 18.70 -33.16 -17.01
N PRO A 5 19.04 -32.86 -18.27
CA PRO A 5 19.41 -31.51 -18.66
C PRO A 5 18.28 -30.57 -18.28
N SER A 6 18.57 -29.54 -17.47
CA SER A 6 17.59 -28.50 -17.11
C SER A 6 17.08 -27.87 -18.40
N ALA A 7 15.77 -27.68 -18.51
CA ALA A 7 15.19 -26.98 -19.66
C ALA A 7 15.86 -25.58 -19.81
N PRO A 8 16.05 -25.09 -21.04
CA PRO A 8 16.68 -23.79 -21.24
C PRO A 8 15.87 -22.69 -20.54
N PRO A 9 16.53 -21.67 -19.96
CA PRO A 9 15.86 -20.61 -19.24
C PRO A 9 14.94 -19.79 -20.17
N LEU A 10 13.75 -19.48 -19.69
CA LEU A 10 12.71 -18.75 -20.41
C LEU A 10 12.75 -17.24 -20.15
N LEU A 11 12.98 -16.83 -18.92
CA LEU A 11 12.93 -15.42 -18.53
C LEU A 11 13.87 -14.52 -19.34
N PRO A 12 15.12 -14.91 -19.65
CA PRO A 12 16.00 -14.10 -20.52
C PRO A 12 15.49 -13.93 -21.95
N LEU A 13 14.53 -14.74 -22.40
CA LEU A 13 13.94 -14.66 -23.75
C LEU A 13 12.72 -13.73 -23.80
N ILE A 14 12.24 -13.25 -22.64
CA ILE A 14 11.07 -12.37 -22.56
C ILE A 14 11.50 -10.91 -22.79
N ALA A 15 11.29 -10.41 -23.98
CA ALA A 15 11.48 -9.02 -24.35
C ALA A 15 10.19 -8.17 -24.20
N GLY A 16 9.02 -8.83 -24.10
CA GLY A 16 7.75 -8.16 -23.93
C GLY A 16 6.55 -9.11 -23.76
N PRO A 17 5.33 -8.55 -23.63
CA PRO A 17 4.12 -9.36 -23.42
C PRO A 17 3.81 -10.37 -24.53
N ALA A 18 4.23 -10.08 -25.76
CA ALA A 18 4.05 -10.99 -26.89
C ALA A 18 4.77 -12.32 -26.68
N ASP A 19 5.96 -12.29 -26.09
CA ASP A 19 6.75 -13.50 -25.80
C ASP A 19 6.06 -14.34 -24.73
N VAL A 20 5.49 -13.70 -23.70
CA VAL A 20 4.69 -14.38 -22.66
C VAL A 20 3.50 -15.11 -23.31
N LYS A 21 2.82 -14.47 -24.29
CA LYS A 21 1.69 -15.05 -25.01
C LYS A 21 2.11 -16.22 -25.92
N ALA A 22 3.34 -16.21 -26.44
CA ALA A 22 3.85 -17.26 -27.30
C ALA A 22 4.23 -18.57 -26.56
N LEU A 23 4.47 -18.50 -25.24
CA LEU A 23 4.81 -19.67 -24.45
C LEU A 23 3.67 -20.70 -24.42
N ALA A 24 4.01 -21.98 -24.49
CA ALA A 24 3.05 -23.05 -24.24
C ALA A 24 2.58 -23.02 -22.76
N PRO A 25 1.31 -23.38 -22.47
CA PRO A 25 0.83 -23.43 -21.07
C PRO A 25 1.73 -24.23 -20.12
N ALA A 26 2.32 -25.33 -20.59
CA ALA A 26 3.23 -26.17 -19.80
C ALA A 26 4.55 -25.46 -19.42
N GLN A 27 4.93 -24.36 -20.07
CA GLN A 27 6.14 -23.58 -19.78
C GLN A 27 5.90 -22.49 -18.73
N LEU A 28 4.66 -22.10 -18.48
CA LEU A 28 4.34 -21.02 -17.54
C LEU A 28 4.77 -21.29 -16.09
N PRO A 29 4.68 -22.52 -15.55
CA PRO A 29 5.21 -22.82 -14.23
C PRO A 29 6.74 -22.64 -14.12
N GLN A 30 7.50 -22.98 -15.18
CA GLN A 30 8.93 -22.74 -15.26
C GLN A 30 9.22 -21.23 -15.23
N LEU A 31 8.54 -20.45 -16.07
CA LEU A 31 8.67 -18.99 -16.08
C LEU A 31 8.36 -18.39 -14.70
N ALA A 32 7.32 -18.87 -14.04
CA ALA A 32 6.96 -18.40 -12.70
C ALA A 32 8.07 -18.67 -11.66
N GLN A 33 8.73 -19.82 -11.75
CA GLN A 33 9.85 -20.14 -10.84
C GLN A 33 11.08 -19.27 -11.15
N GLU A 34 11.45 -19.12 -12.42
CA GLU A 34 12.58 -18.27 -12.83
C GLU A 34 12.38 -16.80 -12.40
N ILE A 35 11.15 -16.27 -12.51
CA ILE A 35 10.82 -14.94 -12.00
C ILE A 35 11.02 -14.86 -10.48
N ARG A 36 10.62 -15.88 -9.71
CA ARG A 36 10.84 -15.89 -8.26
C ARG A 36 12.31 -15.89 -7.90
N ASP A 37 13.10 -16.71 -8.60
CA ASP A 37 14.54 -16.80 -8.37
C ASP A 37 15.22 -15.45 -8.64
N GLU A 38 14.91 -14.80 -9.76
CA GLU A 38 15.40 -13.46 -10.09
C GLU A 38 14.99 -12.41 -9.05
N LEU A 39 13.73 -12.42 -8.62
CA LEU A 39 13.24 -11.51 -7.58
C LEU A 39 13.98 -11.68 -6.26
N ILE A 40 14.17 -12.91 -5.81
CA ILE A 40 14.88 -13.21 -4.56
C ILE A 40 16.35 -12.79 -4.69
N GLU A 41 17.01 -13.13 -5.79
CA GLU A 41 18.41 -12.80 -6.03
C GLU A 41 18.63 -11.27 -6.01
N VAL A 42 17.85 -10.51 -6.76
CA VAL A 42 18.02 -9.07 -6.88
C VAL A 42 17.66 -8.35 -5.57
N THR A 43 16.56 -8.73 -4.93
CA THR A 43 16.12 -8.05 -3.70
C THR A 43 16.93 -8.44 -2.47
N SER A 44 17.54 -9.62 -2.44
CA SER A 44 18.47 -9.98 -1.35
C SER A 44 19.67 -9.03 -1.29
N ARG A 45 20.14 -8.55 -2.45
CA ARG A 45 21.28 -7.62 -2.57
C ARG A 45 20.87 -6.14 -2.46
N ASN A 46 19.72 -5.77 -3.02
CA ASN A 46 19.31 -4.36 -3.17
C ASN A 46 18.27 -3.92 -2.15
N GLY A 47 17.60 -4.87 -1.49
CA GLY A 47 16.34 -4.61 -0.80
C GLY A 47 15.19 -4.43 -1.80
N GLY A 48 13.98 -4.25 -1.29
CA GLY A 48 12.79 -4.00 -2.11
C GLY A 48 11.53 -4.70 -1.60
N HIS A 49 10.45 -4.60 -2.38
CA HIS A 49 9.14 -5.11 -2.01
C HIS A 49 8.98 -6.59 -2.39
N ILE A 50 9.83 -7.47 -1.82
CA ILE A 50 9.89 -8.89 -2.23
C ILE A 50 8.60 -9.65 -1.93
N GLY A 51 8.05 -9.52 -0.72
CA GLY A 51 6.85 -10.27 -0.31
C GLY A 51 5.64 -10.03 -1.21
N PRO A 52 5.25 -8.77 -1.49
CA PRO A 52 4.17 -8.47 -2.42
C PRO A 52 4.39 -9.02 -3.83
N ASN A 53 5.61 -8.93 -4.36
CA ASN A 53 5.91 -9.41 -5.71
C ASN A 53 5.87 -10.93 -5.83
N LEU A 54 6.39 -11.66 -4.86
CA LEU A 54 6.31 -13.13 -4.84
C LEU A 54 4.86 -13.64 -4.79
N GLY A 55 3.97 -12.88 -4.17
CA GLY A 55 2.54 -13.21 -4.10
C GLY A 55 1.80 -13.09 -5.43
N VAL A 56 2.27 -12.25 -6.36
CA VAL A 56 1.53 -11.92 -7.59
C VAL A 56 2.19 -12.45 -8.88
N VAL A 57 3.13 -13.38 -8.78
CA VAL A 57 3.85 -13.89 -9.95
C VAL A 57 2.88 -14.50 -10.95
N GLU A 58 2.08 -15.49 -10.55
CA GLU A 58 1.11 -16.15 -11.44
C GLU A 58 0.03 -15.20 -11.93
N LEU A 59 -0.47 -14.32 -11.04
CA LEU A 59 -1.45 -13.31 -11.42
C LEU A 59 -0.93 -12.39 -12.52
N THR A 60 0.32 -11.92 -12.40
CA THR A 60 0.91 -11.00 -13.39
C THR A 60 1.20 -11.72 -14.71
N ILE A 61 1.66 -12.98 -14.67
CA ILE A 61 1.80 -13.82 -15.88
C ILE A 61 0.43 -13.97 -16.57
N ALA A 62 -0.63 -14.29 -15.82
CA ALA A 62 -1.97 -14.45 -16.37
C ALA A 62 -2.51 -13.14 -16.98
N LEU A 63 -2.26 -11.98 -16.36
CA LEU A 63 -2.60 -10.67 -16.91
C LEU A 63 -1.93 -10.46 -18.28
N HIS A 64 -0.63 -10.74 -18.41
CA HIS A 64 0.10 -10.59 -19.68
C HIS A 64 -0.23 -11.69 -20.71
N ARG A 65 -0.79 -12.81 -20.29
CA ARG A 65 -1.36 -13.83 -21.22
C ARG A 65 -2.64 -13.33 -21.88
N VAL A 66 -3.47 -12.59 -21.12
CA VAL A 66 -4.82 -12.19 -21.56
C VAL A 66 -4.81 -10.81 -22.20
N PHE A 67 -4.14 -9.83 -21.60
CA PHE A 67 -4.13 -8.44 -22.05
C PHE A 67 -2.86 -8.08 -22.82
N SER A 68 -2.94 -7.07 -23.67
CA SER A 68 -1.86 -6.62 -24.56
C SER A 68 -1.44 -5.19 -24.18
N THR A 69 -0.49 -5.06 -23.24
CA THR A 69 0.10 -3.75 -22.96
C THR A 69 1.12 -3.37 -24.04
N PRO A 70 1.26 -2.10 -24.44
CA PRO A 70 0.66 -0.90 -23.82
C PRO A 70 -0.75 -0.55 -24.31
N GLU A 71 -1.35 -1.25 -25.25
CA GLU A 71 -2.71 -0.97 -25.75
C GLU A 71 -3.73 -1.13 -24.65
N ASP A 72 -3.77 -2.29 -23.99
CA ASP A 72 -4.57 -2.51 -22.79
C ASP A 72 -3.85 -1.88 -21.59
N GLN A 73 -4.62 -1.26 -20.69
CA GLN A 73 -4.09 -0.51 -19.56
C GLN A 73 -4.14 -1.35 -18.27
N LEU A 74 -2.97 -1.74 -17.75
CA LEU A 74 -2.85 -2.37 -16.43
C LEU A 74 -2.45 -1.30 -15.40
N VAL A 75 -3.34 -1.01 -14.45
CA VAL A 75 -3.15 0.00 -13.41
C VAL A 75 -2.99 -0.68 -12.06
N PHE A 76 -1.79 -0.66 -11.50
CA PHE A 76 -1.49 -1.31 -10.22
C PHE A 76 -1.61 -0.31 -9.07
N ASP A 77 -2.36 -0.65 -8.03
CA ASP A 77 -2.45 0.15 -6.81
C ASP A 77 -1.13 0.11 -6.04
N VAL A 78 -0.67 1.25 -5.51
CA VAL A 78 0.68 1.42 -4.96
C VAL A 78 1.79 1.15 -5.99
N ALA A 79 1.63 0.09 -6.78
CA ALA A 79 2.58 -0.42 -7.78
C ALA A 79 3.91 -0.94 -7.21
N HIS A 80 3.98 -1.20 -5.90
CA HIS A 80 5.12 -1.86 -5.25
C HIS A 80 5.23 -3.35 -5.63
N GLN A 81 4.12 -3.98 -6.05
CA GLN A 81 4.05 -5.34 -6.59
C GLN A 81 4.31 -5.41 -8.11
N GLY A 82 4.86 -4.34 -8.70
CA GLY A 82 5.06 -4.21 -10.14
C GLY A 82 6.36 -4.82 -10.70
N TYR A 83 7.20 -5.48 -9.90
CA TYR A 83 8.49 -6.01 -10.38
C TYR A 83 8.30 -7.12 -11.41
N VAL A 84 7.32 -8.00 -11.20
CA VAL A 84 6.97 -9.06 -12.18
C VAL A 84 6.53 -8.42 -13.50
N HIS A 85 5.71 -7.36 -13.45
CA HIS A 85 5.31 -6.61 -14.65
C HIS A 85 6.52 -6.02 -15.38
N LYS A 86 7.52 -5.48 -14.64
CA LYS A 86 8.76 -4.97 -15.25
C LYS A 86 9.52 -6.07 -15.99
N LEU A 87 9.70 -7.23 -15.37
CA LEU A 87 10.37 -8.38 -15.98
C LEU A 87 9.66 -8.83 -17.26
N LEU A 88 8.33 -8.94 -17.23
CA LEU A 88 7.52 -9.38 -18.37
C LEU A 88 7.34 -8.32 -19.49
N THR A 89 7.82 -7.10 -19.26
CA THR A 89 7.79 -6.00 -20.22
C THR A 89 9.19 -5.55 -20.68
N GLY A 90 10.15 -6.49 -20.65
CA GLY A 90 11.48 -6.31 -21.23
C GLY A 90 12.48 -5.54 -20.35
N ARG A 91 12.18 -5.34 -19.08
CA ARG A 91 13.06 -4.61 -18.13
C ARG A 91 13.89 -5.56 -17.25
N GLY A 92 14.26 -6.74 -17.77
CA GLY A 92 15.12 -7.72 -17.12
C GLY A 92 16.61 -7.40 -17.20
N GLY A 93 17.43 -8.41 -16.87
CA GLY A 93 18.89 -8.37 -17.01
C GLY A 93 19.55 -7.27 -16.17
N GLU A 94 20.56 -6.60 -16.72
CA GLU A 94 21.36 -5.60 -15.99
C GLU A 94 20.55 -4.43 -15.46
N PHE A 95 19.47 -4.03 -16.16
CA PHE A 95 18.59 -2.96 -15.72
C PHE A 95 17.84 -3.34 -14.45
N PHE A 96 17.30 -4.57 -14.39
CA PHE A 96 16.62 -5.07 -13.21
C PHE A 96 17.58 -5.39 -12.06
N ALA A 97 18.79 -5.87 -12.36
CA ALA A 97 19.83 -6.11 -11.36
C ALA A 97 20.22 -4.86 -10.56
N LYS A 98 19.96 -3.66 -11.14
CA LYS A 98 20.12 -2.35 -10.47
C LYS A 98 18.79 -1.83 -9.87
N LEU A 99 17.83 -2.70 -9.57
CA LEU A 99 16.55 -2.31 -8.97
C LEU A 99 16.75 -1.34 -7.79
N ARG A 100 16.02 -0.20 -7.78
CA ARG A 100 16.09 0.88 -6.78
C ARG A 100 17.45 1.59 -6.69
N LYS A 101 18.30 1.44 -7.70
CA LYS A 101 19.59 2.14 -7.80
C LYS A 101 19.63 3.03 -9.03
N THR A 102 20.54 3.99 -9.02
CA THR A 102 20.75 4.92 -10.15
C THR A 102 21.01 4.15 -11.44
N GLY A 103 20.27 4.47 -12.50
CA GLY A 103 20.40 3.83 -13.81
C GLY A 103 19.78 2.43 -13.90
N GLY A 104 18.99 2.02 -12.92
CA GLY A 104 18.23 0.77 -12.91
C GLY A 104 16.74 0.98 -12.77
N ALA A 105 16.00 -0.13 -12.65
CA ALA A 105 14.57 -0.15 -12.49
C ALA A 105 14.12 0.55 -11.19
N SER A 106 13.09 1.39 -11.27
CA SER A 106 12.50 2.04 -10.10
C SER A 106 11.75 1.05 -9.19
N GLY A 107 11.60 1.39 -7.91
CA GLY A 107 10.88 0.57 -6.93
C GLY A 107 9.36 0.52 -7.10
N PHE A 108 8.82 1.35 -8.00
CA PHE A 108 7.40 1.45 -8.35
C PHE A 108 7.24 1.53 -9.86
N LEU A 109 6.03 1.39 -10.37
CA LEU A 109 5.76 1.64 -11.79
C LEU A 109 5.81 3.15 -12.07
N TYR A 110 6.38 3.52 -13.22
CA TYR A 110 6.64 4.91 -13.55
C TYR A 110 6.50 5.16 -15.05
N ARG A 111 5.56 6.00 -15.46
CA ARG A 111 5.20 6.21 -16.87
C ARG A 111 6.37 6.60 -17.77
N SER A 112 7.36 7.30 -17.25
CA SER A 112 8.55 7.67 -18.04
C SER A 112 9.60 6.55 -18.10
N GLU A 113 9.44 5.47 -17.35
CA GLU A 113 10.33 4.30 -17.41
C GLU A 113 9.93 3.35 -18.54
N SER A 114 8.63 3.20 -18.80
CA SER A 114 8.14 2.29 -19.83
C SER A 114 6.75 2.70 -20.33
N PRO A 115 6.45 2.52 -21.64
CA PRO A 115 5.10 2.70 -22.19
C PRO A 115 4.09 1.69 -21.60
N HIS A 116 4.56 0.57 -21.06
CA HIS A 116 3.72 -0.43 -20.40
C HIS A 116 3.23 0.00 -19.01
N ASP A 117 3.83 1.03 -18.39
CA ASP A 117 3.42 1.58 -17.10
C ASP A 117 2.30 2.60 -17.33
N ALA A 118 1.05 2.13 -17.38
CA ALA A 118 -0.13 2.95 -17.68
C ALA A 118 -0.31 4.11 -16.70
N PHE A 119 0.04 3.91 -15.41
CA PHE A 119 -0.06 4.91 -14.36
C PHE A 119 1.07 4.76 -13.34
N GLY A 120 1.69 5.89 -12.97
CA GLY A 120 2.67 5.94 -11.88
C GLY A 120 1.93 5.99 -10.54
N ALA A 121 2.44 5.26 -9.56
CA ALA A 121 1.84 5.20 -8.23
C ALA A 121 2.93 5.21 -7.14
N GLY A 122 2.57 4.89 -5.92
CA GLY A 122 3.40 4.90 -4.72
C GLY A 122 2.52 4.97 -3.47
N HIS A 123 1.38 5.67 -3.58
CA HIS A 123 0.37 5.79 -2.55
C HIS A 123 -0.82 4.86 -2.84
N ALA A 124 -1.36 4.21 -1.81
CA ALA A 124 -2.48 3.28 -1.94
C ALA A 124 -3.81 3.98 -2.25
N GLY A 125 -4.74 3.23 -2.84
CA GLY A 125 -6.12 3.65 -3.11
C GLY A 125 -6.31 4.45 -4.39
N THR A 126 -5.25 4.70 -5.19
CA THR A 126 -5.33 5.58 -6.37
C THR A 126 -5.72 4.83 -7.65
N ALA A 127 -5.44 3.54 -7.75
CA ALA A 127 -5.54 2.79 -8.99
C ALA A 127 -6.97 2.71 -9.52
N LEU A 128 -7.96 2.49 -8.65
CA LEU A 128 -9.35 2.33 -9.11
C LEU A 128 -9.90 3.63 -9.72
N SER A 129 -9.64 4.78 -9.10
CA SER A 129 -10.03 6.09 -9.64
C SER A 129 -9.32 6.40 -10.95
N ALA A 130 -8.01 6.13 -11.04
CA ALA A 130 -7.24 6.33 -12.25
C ALA A 130 -7.74 5.42 -13.40
N ALA A 131 -7.95 4.14 -13.13
CA ALA A 131 -8.49 3.19 -14.10
C ALA A 131 -9.92 3.55 -14.54
N LEU A 132 -10.76 4.04 -13.63
CA LEU A 132 -12.10 4.52 -13.95
C LEU A 132 -12.04 5.70 -14.93
N GLY A 133 -11.15 6.67 -14.69
CA GLY A 133 -10.91 7.78 -15.62
C GLY A 133 -10.44 7.32 -17.00
N MET A 134 -9.53 6.33 -17.06
CA MET A 134 -9.07 5.73 -18.32
C MET A 134 -10.20 4.99 -19.05
N ALA A 135 -11.01 4.21 -18.33
CA ALA A 135 -12.15 3.49 -18.89
C ALA A 135 -13.22 4.45 -19.44
N THR A 136 -13.49 5.53 -18.73
CA THR A 136 -14.39 6.59 -19.18
C THR A 136 -13.86 7.26 -20.44
N ALA A 137 -12.56 7.59 -20.49
CA ALA A 137 -11.91 8.18 -21.66
C ALA A 137 -11.96 7.24 -22.87
N ARG A 138 -11.78 5.93 -22.68
CA ARG A 138 -11.99 4.90 -23.71
C ARG A 138 -13.43 4.95 -24.26
N ASP A 139 -14.42 4.94 -23.35
CA ASP A 139 -15.84 4.94 -23.76
C ASP A 139 -16.21 6.20 -24.53
N LEU A 140 -15.68 7.38 -24.12
CA LEU A 140 -15.88 8.66 -24.82
C LEU A 140 -15.25 8.68 -26.22
N ARG A 141 -14.09 8.01 -26.40
CA ARG A 141 -13.45 7.89 -27.72
C ARG A 141 -14.08 6.82 -28.60
N GLY A 142 -14.94 5.94 -28.05
CA GLY A 142 -15.45 4.78 -28.75
C GLY A 142 -14.38 3.73 -29.07
N SER A 143 -13.27 3.73 -28.35
CA SER A 143 -12.20 2.76 -28.52
C SER A 143 -12.45 1.48 -27.69
N THR A 144 -11.65 0.43 -27.91
CA THR A 144 -12.00 -0.94 -27.46
C THR A 144 -11.01 -1.55 -26.47
N GLU A 145 -9.92 -0.86 -26.17
CA GLU A 145 -8.89 -1.32 -25.23
C GLU A 145 -9.49 -1.67 -23.87
N HIS A 146 -8.86 -2.61 -23.17
CA HIS A 146 -9.24 -2.99 -21.83
C HIS A 146 -8.51 -2.16 -20.79
N VAL A 147 -9.19 -1.87 -19.68
CA VAL A 147 -8.62 -1.23 -18.51
C VAL A 147 -8.80 -2.15 -17.32
N VAL A 148 -7.69 -2.50 -16.67
CA VAL A 148 -7.65 -3.41 -15.53
C VAL A 148 -6.99 -2.70 -14.36
N ALA A 149 -7.73 -2.54 -13.25
CA ALA A 149 -7.19 -2.06 -11.98
C ALA A 149 -6.78 -3.26 -11.12
N VAL A 150 -5.52 -3.34 -10.71
CA VAL A 150 -5.02 -4.38 -9.79
C VAL A 150 -4.84 -3.74 -8.41
N CYS A 151 -5.77 -4.02 -7.51
CA CYS A 151 -5.86 -3.42 -6.19
C CYS A 151 -5.59 -4.47 -5.11
N GLY A 152 -4.73 -4.16 -4.14
CA GLY A 152 -4.62 -4.97 -2.93
C GLY A 152 -5.86 -4.82 -2.03
N ASP A 153 -6.11 -5.82 -1.21
CA ASP A 153 -7.21 -5.84 -0.23
C ASP A 153 -7.16 -4.62 0.73
N ALA A 154 -5.97 -4.22 1.17
CA ALA A 154 -5.78 -3.03 1.98
C ALA A 154 -6.19 -1.72 1.27
N ALA A 155 -6.11 -1.64 -0.05
CA ALA A 155 -6.53 -0.46 -0.80
C ALA A 155 -8.04 -0.19 -0.64
N PHE A 156 -8.84 -1.21 -0.32
CA PHE A 156 -10.27 -1.06 -0.06
C PHE A 156 -10.58 -0.44 1.31
N THR A 157 -9.59 -0.21 2.15
CA THR A 157 -9.74 0.62 3.37
C THR A 157 -9.58 2.12 3.08
N CYS A 158 -9.07 2.50 1.91
CA CYS A 158 -8.92 3.90 1.50
C CYS A 158 -10.27 4.51 1.10
N GLY A 159 -10.57 5.71 1.58
CA GLY A 159 -11.79 6.44 1.23
C GLY A 159 -11.95 6.63 -0.28
N VAL A 160 -10.89 7.07 -0.97
CA VAL A 160 -10.89 7.32 -2.42
C VAL A 160 -11.20 6.06 -3.25
N THR A 161 -10.86 4.85 -2.77
CA THR A 161 -11.27 3.60 -3.43
C THR A 161 -12.77 3.38 -3.33
N LEU A 162 -13.38 3.68 -2.18
CA LEU A 162 -14.84 3.60 -2.00
C LEU A 162 -15.57 4.66 -2.82
N GLU A 163 -15.02 5.86 -2.94
CA GLU A 163 -15.52 6.92 -3.83
C GLU A 163 -15.52 6.45 -5.29
N ALA A 164 -14.43 5.81 -5.72
CA ALA A 164 -14.34 5.25 -7.06
C ALA A 164 -15.38 4.13 -7.28
N LEU A 165 -15.52 3.18 -6.33
CA LEU A 165 -16.54 2.12 -6.41
C LEU A 165 -17.96 2.69 -6.55
N ASN A 166 -18.26 3.74 -5.79
CA ASN A 166 -19.56 4.42 -5.86
C ASN A 166 -19.84 5.02 -7.24
N ASN A 167 -18.81 5.31 -8.02
CA ASN A 167 -18.92 5.97 -9.32
C ASN A 167 -18.74 5.02 -10.52
N VAL A 168 -18.33 3.76 -10.33
CA VAL A 168 -18.00 2.84 -11.44
C VAL A 168 -19.14 2.72 -12.44
N VAL A 169 -20.33 2.34 -11.98
CA VAL A 169 -21.47 2.01 -12.88
C VAL A 169 -22.07 3.23 -13.57
N SER A 170 -21.86 4.43 -13.03
CA SER A 170 -22.32 5.67 -13.65
C SER A 170 -21.32 6.26 -14.65
N SER A 171 -20.04 5.83 -14.57
CA SER A 171 -18.95 6.45 -15.34
C SER A 171 -18.46 5.62 -16.51
N THR A 172 -18.60 4.29 -16.47
CA THR A 172 -18.11 3.42 -17.54
C THR A 172 -18.97 2.17 -17.72
N LYS A 173 -18.96 1.64 -18.95
CA LYS A 173 -19.63 0.38 -19.28
C LYS A 173 -18.77 -0.84 -18.95
N ARG A 174 -17.45 -0.73 -19.03
CA ARG A 174 -16.53 -1.87 -18.86
C ARG A 174 -15.30 -1.43 -18.08
N LEU A 175 -15.04 -2.09 -16.97
CA LEU A 175 -13.84 -1.97 -16.17
C LEU A 175 -13.59 -3.32 -15.49
N ILE A 176 -12.36 -3.78 -15.48
CA ILE A 176 -11.97 -4.98 -14.74
C ILE A 176 -11.21 -4.55 -13.49
N VAL A 177 -11.68 -4.98 -12.34
CA VAL A 177 -11.02 -4.77 -11.06
C VAL A 177 -10.53 -6.12 -10.56
N VAL A 178 -9.24 -6.27 -10.35
CA VAL A 178 -8.65 -7.44 -9.70
C VAL A 178 -8.39 -7.07 -8.25
N LEU A 179 -9.14 -7.66 -7.34
CA LEU A 179 -8.91 -7.60 -5.89
C LEU A 179 -7.91 -8.69 -5.53
N ASN A 180 -6.66 -8.32 -5.29
CA ASN A 180 -5.61 -9.21 -4.81
C ASN A 180 -5.66 -9.28 -3.29
N ASP A 181 -6.28 -10.33 -2.76
CA ASP A 181 -6.47 -10.54 -1.33
C ASP A 181 -5.40 -11.48 -0.78
N ASN A 182 -4.60 -10.96 0.13
CA ASN A 182 -3.56 -11.72 0.84
C ASN A 182 -3.57 -11.46 2.34
N GLU A 183 -4.59 -10.78 2.86
CA GLU A 183 -4.81 -10.42 4.27
C GLU A 183 -3.80 -9.40 4.85
N TRP A 184 -2.88 -8.87 4.04
CA TRP A 184 -1.77 -8.04 4.50
C TRP A 184 -1.64 -6.75 3.69
N SER A 185 -1.52 -5.64 4.42
CA SER A 185 -0.90 -4.40 3.94
C SER A 185 0.61 -4.40 4.28
N ILE A 186 1.12 -3.33 4.87
CA ILE A 186 2.40 -3.36 5.61
C ILE A 186 2.20 -4.22 6.87
N ALA A 187 1.16 -3.94 7.67
CA ALA A 187 0.69 -4.76 8.78
C ALA A 187 -0.49 -5.64 8.36
N LYS A 188 -0.98 -6.49 9.27
CA LYS A 188 -2.23 -7.25 9.03
C LYS A 188 -3.40 -6.28 8.87
N ASN A 189 -4.26 -6.54 7.91
CA ASN A 189 -5.40 -5.67 7.62
C ASN A 189 -6.37 -5.59 8.80
N VAL A 190 -6.95 -4.41 9.00
CA VAL A 190 -7.87 -4.10 10.10
C VAL A 190 -9.24 -3.64 9.58
N GLY A 191 -10.23 -3.64 10.45
CA GLY A 191 -11.56 -3.09 10.20
C GLY A 191 -12.56 -4.06 9.55
N ALA A 192 -13.77 -3.54 9.28
CA ALA A 192 -14.90 -4.34 8.85
C ALA A 192 -14.73 -4.93 7.45
N ILE A 193 -14.07 -4.22 6.54
CA ILE A 193 -13.81 -4.69 5.16
C ILE A 193 -12.86 -5.89 5.20
N ALA A 194 -11.77 -5.83 5.97
CA ALA A 194 -10.87 -6.96 6.14
C ALA A 194 -11.60 -8.19 6.74
N GLY A 195 -12.43 -7.97 7.76
CA GLY A 195 -13.26 -9.02 8.34
C GLY A 195 -14.29 -9.59 7.35
N TYR A 196 -14.83 -8.77 6.45
CA TYR A 196 -15.74 -9.20 5.39
C TYR A 196 -15.03 -10.09 4.37
N LEU A 197 -13.87 -9.66 3.86
CA LEU A 197 -13.07 -10.42 2.89
C LEU A 197 -12.63 -11.78 3.48
N ASN A 198 -12.16 -11.79 4.73
CA ASN A 198 -11.79 -13.02 5.43
C ASN A 198 -12.98 -13.99 5.57
N ARG A 199 -14.20 -13.51 5.86
CA ARG A 199 -15.38 -14.38 5.89
C ARG A 199 -15.70 -14.99 4.52
N ILE A 200 -15.50 -14.25 3.43
CA ILE A 200 -15.67 -14.79 2.07
C ILE A 200 -14.64 -15.89 1.82
N SER A 201 -13.36 -15.64 2.08
CA SER A 201 -12.26 -16.56 1.79
C SER A 201 -12.33 -17.85 2.62
N THR A 202 -12.89 -17.80 3.85
CA THR A 202 -12.92 -18.94 4.79
C THR A 202 -14.26 -19.69 4.82
N SER A 203 -15.31 -19.22 4.11
CA SER A 203 -16.63 -19.84 4.19
C SER A 203 -16.67 -21.24 3.53
N GLN A 204 -17.33 -22.21 4.20
CA GLN A 204 -17.54 -23.56 3.64
C GLN A 204 -18.41 -23.54 2.37
N THR A 205 -19.32 -22.57 2.24
CA THR A 205 -20.12 -22.32 1.05
C THR A 205 -19.24 -21.97 -0.15
N TYR A 206 -18.11 -21.31 0.10
CA TYR A 206 -17.09 -20.99 -0.90
C TYR A 206 -16.46 -22.25 -1.51
N ASN A 207 -16.02 -23.21 -0.68
CA ASN A 207 -15.40 -24.44 -1.16
C ASN A 207 -16.36 -25.27 -2.05
N LYS A 208 -17.66 -25.24 -1.77
CA LYS A 208 -18.70 -25.84 -2.61
C LYS A 208 -18.88 -25.09 -3.93
N LEU A 209 -18.96 -23.75 -3.87
CA LEU A 209 -19.15 -22.90 -5.05
C LEU A 209 -17.94 -22.93 -5.99
N HIS A 210 -16.71 -23.03 -5.44
CA HIS A 210 -15.49 -23.20 -6.22
C HIS A 210 -15.51 -24.51 -7.03
N HIS A 211 -15.96 -25.62 -6.42
CA HIS A 211 -16.11 -26.91 -7.09
C HIS A 211 -17.16 -26.86 -8.21
N ASP A 212 -18.25 -26.15 -7.97
CA ASP A 212 -19.36 -26.01 -8.94
C ASP A 212 -18.96 -25.08 -10.11
N ILE A 213 -18.21 -24.02 -9.86
CA ILE A 213 -17.64 -23.12 -10.88
C ILE A 213 -16.58 -23.84 -11.72
N GLU A 214 -15.67 -24.60 -11.11
CA GLU A 214 -14.72 -25.44 -11.87
C GLU A 214 -15.43 -26.51 -12.71
N GLY A 215 -16.46 -27.13 -12.17
CA GLY A 215 -17.31 -28.09 -12.91
C GLY A 215 -18.01 -27.43 -14.10
N PHE A 216 -18.51 -26.22 -13.91
CA PHE A 216 -19.17 -25.43 -14.95
C PHE A 216 -18.20 -25.05 -16.08
N PHE A 217 -17.00 -24.56 -15.77
CA PHE A 217 -16.00 -24.22 -16.79
C PHE A 217 -15.42 -25.46 -17.50
N LYS A 218 -15.40 -26.64 -16.87
CA LYS A 218 -14.99 -27.92 -17.51
C LYS A 218 -16.00 -28.43 -18.54
N SER A 219 -17.25 -28.01 -18.48
CA SER A 219 -18.34 -28.53 -19.33
C SER A 219 -18.59 -27.73 -20.62
N PHE A 220 -17.85 -26.64 -20.90
CA PHE A 220 -18.11 -25.81 -22.08
C PHE A 220 -16.89 -25.64 -23.00
N PRO A 221 -17.06 -25.80 -24.32
CA PRO A 221 -16.08 -25.36 -25.33
C PRO A 221 -16.08 -23.82 -25.42
N SER A 222 -14.93 -23.25 -25.73
CA SER A 222 -14.67 -21.83 -25.92
C SER A 222 -15.65 -21.17 -26.91
N GLY A 223 -16.35 -20.09 -26.53
CA GLY A 223 -17.12 -19.27 -27.46
C GLY A 223 -18.27 -18.45 -26.86
N VAL A 224 -18.82 -17.61 -27.65
CA VAL A 224 -19.74 -16.48 -27.46
C VAL A 224 -21.01 -16.70 -26.59
N GLU A 225 -21.36 -17.91 -26.21
CA GLU A 225 -22.59 -18.20 -25.44
C GLU A 225 -22.45 -18.10 -23.92
N MET A 226 -21.26 -17.86 -23.40
CA MET A 226 -20.95 -17.89 -21.97
C MET A 226 -21.76 -16.89 -21.11
N ASN A 227 -22.06 -15.72 -21.66
CA ASN A 227 -22.81 -14.68 -20.93
C ASN A 227 -24.29 -15.08 -20.71
N ARG A 228 -24.89 -15.76 -21.70
CA ARG A 228 -26.27 -16.25 -21.65
C ARG A 228 -26.42 -17.40 -20.66
N VAL A 229 -25.47 -18.29 -20.64
CA VAL A 229 -25.41 -19.47 -19.78
C VAL A 229 -25.15 -19.08 -18.32
N TYR A 230 -24.23 -18.15 -18.06
CA TYR A 230 -23.99 -17.61 -16.72
C TYR A 230 -25.23 -16.91 -16.15
N THR A 231 -25.94 -16.13 -16.96
CA THR A 231 -27.17 -15.45 -16.53
C THR A 231 -28.29 -16.46 -16.25
N LYS A 232 -28.35 -17.54 -17.02
CA LYS A 232 -29.30 -18.63 -16.80
C LYS A 232 -28.96 -19.44 -15.54
N TRP A 233 -27.70 -19.78 -15.34
CA TRP A 233 -27.20 -20.47 -14.15
C TRP A 233 -27.41 -19.64 -12.87
N LYS A 234 -27.08 -18.35 -12.88
CA LYS A 234 -27.35 -17.43 -11.76
C LYS A 234 -28.85 -17.34 -11.42
N ARG A 235 -29.75 -17.46 -12.41
CA ARG A 235 -31.17 -17.42 -12.20
C ARG A 235 -31.74 -18.75 -11.64
N GLU A 236 -31.14 -19.87 -12.02
CA GLU A 236 -31.51 -21.21 -11.55
C GLU A 236 -30.92 -21.56 -10.17
N THR A 237 -29.79 -20.95 -9.78
CA THR A 237 -29.17 -21.11 -8.45
C THR A 237 -29.66 -20.06 -7.43
N LYS A 238 -30.62 -19.22 -7.75
CA LYS A 238 -31.20 -18.19 -6.86
C LYS A 238 -31.78 -18.72 -5.53
N ASP A 239 -32.02 -20.00 -5.41
CA ASP A 239 -32.51 -20.64 -4.18
C ASP A 239 -31.42 -21.00 -3.15
N PHE A 240 -30.17 -20.81 -3.50
CA PHE A 240 -29.07 -20.81 -2.52
C PHE A 240 -28.81 -19.37 -2.08
N PHE A 241 -29.18 -19.01 -0.87
CA PHE A 241 -28.89 -17.76 -0.17
C PHE A 241 -27.37 -17.51 -0.09
N VAL A 242 -26.73 -17.17 -1.20
CA VAL A 242 -25.48 -16.42 -1.18
C VAL A 242 -25.88 -14.96 -1.08
N GLU A 243 -25.71 -14.33 0.06
CA GLU A 243 -25.82 -12.87 0.17
C GLU A 243 -25.03 -12.26 -0.98
N SER A 244 -25.68 -11.41 -1.80
CA SER A 244 -24.99 -10.72 -2.88
C SER A 244 -23.79 -10.00 -2.30
N SER A 245 -22.61 -10.17 -2.91
CA SER A 245 -21.38 -9.56 -2.39
C SER A 245 -21.55 -8.05 -2.28
N LEU A 246 -20.82 -7.41 -1.36
CA LEU A 246 -20.81 -5.96 -1.24
C LEU A 246 -20.58 -5.28 -2.61
N PHE A 247 -19.70 -5.84 -3.42
CA PHE A 247 -19.34 -5.32 -4.74
C PHE A 247 -20.50 -5.40 -5.76
N GLU A 248 -21.37 -6.41 -5.66
CA GLU A 248 -22.58 -6.50 -6.48
C GLU A 248 -23.59 -5.41 -6.12
N LYS A 249 -23.62 -4.95 -4.87
CA LYS A 249 -24.44 -3.81 -4.46
C LYS A 249 -23.95 -2.48 -5.05
N PHE A 250 -22.65 -2.37 -5.36
CA PHE A 250 -22.09 -1.27 -6.15
C PHE A 250 -22.27 -1.47 -7.67
N GLY A 251 -22.93 -2.55 -8.10
CA GLY A 251 -23.22 -2.82 -9.51
C GLY A 251 -22.10 -3.50 -10.30
N LEU A 252 -21.02 -3.94 -9.65
CA LEU A 252 -19.99 -4.74 -10.29
C LEU A 252 -20.40 -6.21 -10.31
N ARG A 253 -20.11 -6.92 -11.41
CA ARG A 253 -20.21 -8.38 -11.41
C ARG A 253 -19.05 -8.94 -10.58
N TYR A 254 -19.35 -9.73 -9.56
CA TYR A 254 -18.35 -10.38 -8.72
C TYR A 254 -18.01 -11.77 -9.25
N LEU A 255 -16.71 -12.05 -9.37
CA LEU A 255 -16.14 -13.35 -9.73
C LEU A 255 -15.14 -13.78 -8.65
N GLY A 256 -15.26 -14.98 -8.18
CA GLY A 256 -14.31 -15.52 -7.22
C GLY A 256 -14.93 -15.94 -5.88
N PRO A 257 -14.06 -16.15 -4.87
CA PRO A 257 -12.61 -16.02 -4.95
C PRO A 257 -11.95 -17.06 -5.87
N VAL A 258 -10.85 -16.64 -6.52
CA VAL A 258 -10.04 -17.47 -7.44
C VAL A 258 -8.69 -17.74 -6.78
N ASP A 259 -8.17 -18.95 -6.88
CA ASP A 259 -6.79 -19.25 -6.46
C ASP A 259 -5.80 -18.48 -7.35
N GLY A 260 -5.13 -17.49 -6.75
CA GLY A 260 -4.17 -16.61 -7.40
C GLY A 260 -2.84 -17.29 -7.77
N HIS A 261 -2.71 -18.57 -7.48
CA HIS A 261 -1.56 -19.38 -7.83
C HIS A 261 -1.88 -20.48 -8.86
N ASN A 262 -3.14 -20.55 -9.28
CA ASN A 262 -3.59 -21.43 -10.35
C ASN A 262 -3.69 -20.63 -11.66
N LEU A 263 -2.66 -20.75 -12.51
CA LEU A 263 -2.56 -20.04 -13.79
C LEU A 263 -3.78 -20.30 -14.71
N ASP A 264 -4.25 -21.55 -14.79
CA ASP A 264 -5.39 -21.90 -15.65
C ASP A 264 -6.68 -21.24 -15.15
N ALA A 265 -6.90 -21.24 -13.84
CA ALA A 265 -8.06 -20.59 -13.25
C ALA A 265 -8.01 -19.06 -13.45
N LEU A 266 -6.84 -18.46 -13.26
CA LEU A 266 -6.63 -17.03 -13.48
C LEU A 266 -6.90 -16.63 -14.92
N VAL A 267 -6.28 -17.32 -15.89
CA VAL A 267 -6.47 -17.02 -17.32
C VAL A 267 -7.94 -17.16 -17.72
N LYS A 268 -8.63 -18.22 -17.30
CA LYS A 268 -10.06 -18.42 -17.60
C LYS A 268 -10.94 -17.30 -17.06
N ASN A 269 -10.73 -16.86 -15.81
CA ASN A 269 -11.52 -15.80 -15.22
C ASN A 269 -11.21 -14.43 -15.84
N LEU A 270 -9.96 -14.15 -16.18
CA LEU A 270 -9.55 -12.92 -16.87
C LEU A 270 -10.12 -12.88 -18.30
N GLU A 271 -10.05 -13.98 -19.06
CA GLU A 271 -10.68 -14.06 -20.39
C GLU A 271 -12.20 -13.90 -20.31
N PHE A 272 -12.86 -14.49 -19.33
CA PHE A 272 -14.29 -14.26 -19.12
C PHE A 272 -14.57 -12.79 -18.83
N ALA A 273 -13.83 -12.14 -17.93
CA ALA A 273 -14.01 -10.72 -17.60
C ALA A 273 -13.76 -9.81 -18.79
N LYS A 274 -12.78 -10.15 -19.65
CA LYS A 274 -12.44 -9.43 -20.87
C LYS A 274 -13.63 -9.33 -21.85
N HIS A 275 -14.48 -10.35 -21.89
CA HIS A 275 -15.66 -10.40 -22.76
C HIS A 275 -16.95 -9.89 -22.09
N CYS A 276 -16.87 -9.41 -20.84
CA CYS A 276 -18.03 -8.81 -20.19
C CYS A 276 -18.28 -7.37 -20.69
N ASP A 277 -19.54 -7.03 -20.83
CA ASP A 277 -20.01 -5.69 -21.21
C ASP A 277 -20.43 -4.82 -20.00
N VAL A 278 -20.08 -5.28 -18.80
CA VAL A 278 -20.35 -4.62 -17.51
C VAL A 278 -19.08 -4.60 -16.67
N PRO A 279 -18.95 -3.69 -15.70
CA PRO A 279 -17.83 -3.73 -14.76
C PRO A 279 -17.76 -5.04 -13.98
N VAL A 280 -16.54 -5.58 -13.85
CA VAL A 280 -16.30 -6.88 -13.20
C VAL A 280 -15.28 -6.71 -12.10
N LEU A 281 -15.50 -7.33 -10.95
CA LEU A 281 -14.49 -7.50 -9.90
C LEU A 281 -14.15 -8.98 -9.79
N ILE A 282 -12.85 -9.29 -9.98
CA ILE A 282 -12.29 -10.64 -9.78
C ILE A 282 -11.57 -10.65 -8.43
N HIS A 283 -12.07 -11.42 -7.49
CA HIS A 283 -11.45 -11.61 -6.18
C HIS A 283 -10.43 -12.75 -6.27
N VAL A 284 -9.16 -12.45 -6.08
CA VAL A 284 -8.03 -13.37 -6.25
C VAL A 284 -7.34 -13.55 -4.90
N LEU A 285 -7.26 -14.79 -4.42
CA LEU A 285 -6.56 -15.12 -3.17
C LEU A 285 -5.11 -15.44 -3.47
N THR A 286 -4.18 -14.71 -2.86
CA THR A 286 -2.75 -14.91 -3.03
C THR A 286 -2.04 -15.10 -1.69
N LYS A 287 -0.83 -15.67 -1.74
CA LYS A 287 0.02 -15.83 -0.56
C LYS A 287 1.22 -14.91 -0.67
N LYS A 288 1.24 -13.86 0.15
CA LYS A 288 2.36 -12.92 0.25
C LYS A 288 3.65 -13.67 0.60
N GLY A 289 4.73 -13.46 -0.17
CA GLY A 289 6.01 -14.11 0.05
C GLY A 289 6.13 -15.55 -0.47
N LYS A 290 5.17 -16.05 -1.27
CA LYS A 290 5.21 -17.42 -1.83
C LYS A 290 6.52 -17.73 -2.52
N GLY A 291 7.17 -18.83 -2.10
CA GLY A 291 8.45 -19.29 -2.63
C GLY A 291 9.68 -18.82 -1.84
N LEU A 292 9.48 -18.00 -0.80
CA LEU A 292 10.51 -17.61 0.18
C LEU A 292 9.94 -17.80 1.59
N GLU A 293 10.34 -18.88 2.27
CA GLU A 293 9.78 -19.25 3.57
C GLU A 293 9.91 -18.13 4.62
N ALA A 294 11.06 -17.45 4.65
CA ALA A 294 11.28 -16.31 5.53
C ALA A 294 10.25 -15.18 5.30
N ALA A 295 9.87 -14.92 4.04
CA ALA A 295 8.88 -13.90 3.71
C ALA A 295 7.45 -14.33 4.05
N VAL A 296 7.16 -15.62 3.98
CA VAL A 296 5.88 -16.19 4.42
C VAL A 296 5.75 -16.13 5.93
N ALA A 297 6.83 -16.44 6.66
CA ALA A 297 6.85 -16.41 8.13
C ALA A 297 6.80 -14.98 8.70
N HIS A 298 7.35 -14.00 7.99
CA HIS A 298 7.46 -12.61 8.42
C HIS A 298 6.98 -11.61 7.35
N PRO A 299 5.67 -11.61 6.99
CA PRO A 299 5.14 -10.81 5.87
C PRO A 299 5.33 -9.30 6.02
N GLU A 300 5.35 -8.79 7.26
CA GLU A 300 5.60 -7.39 7.57
C GLU A 300 7.06 -7.00 7.25
N LYS A 301 8.04 -7.77 7.73
CA LYS A 301 9.47 -7.55 7.47
C LYS A 301 9.80 -7.55 5.97
N PHE A 302 9.18 -8.46 5.22
CA PHE A 302 9.41 -8.64 3.78
C PHE A 302 8.43 -7.85 2.90
N HIS A 303 7.60 -6.99 3.48
CA HIS A 303 6.82 -6.03 2.68
C HIS A 303 7.75 -5.05 1.94
N GLY A 304 8.73 -4.47 2.66
CA GLY A 304 9.76 -3.58 2.12
C GLY A 304 11.10 -3.93 2.75
N ALA A 305 11.72 -5.03 2.29
CA ALA A 305 12.95 -5.56 2.91
C ALA A 305 14.16 -4.68 2.62
N SER A 306 15.01 -4.49 3.64
CA SER A 306 16.43 -4.14 3.45
C SER A 306 17.18 -5.33 2.86
N PRO A 307 18.40 -5.19 2.34
CA PRO A 307 19.22 -6.34 1.93
C PRO A 307 19.26 -7.43 2.99
N TYR A 308 19.13 -8.68 2.56
CA TYR A 308 18.97 -9.84 3.45
C TYR A 308 19.65 -11.08 2.88
N ASP A 309 19.94 -12.02 3.76
CA ASP A 309 20.40 -13.36 3.38
C ASP A 309 19.19 -14.20 2.93
N PRO A 310 19.16 -14.73 1.70
CA PRO A 310 18.02 -15.47 1.18
C PRO A 310 17.77 -16.81 1.88
N GLU A 311 18.80 -17.42 2.49
CA GLU A 311 18.67 -18.71 3.19
C GLU A 311 18.08 -18.54 4.60
N THR A 312 18.57 -17.54 5.33
CA THR A 312 18.17 -17.30 6.73
C THR A 312 17.08 -16.25 6.87
N GLY A 313 16.89 -15.41 5.87
CA GLY A 313 16.01 -14.24 5.92
C GLY A 313 16.55 -13.12 6.82
N GLU A 314 17.75 -13.24 7.39
CA GLU A 314 18.33 -12.21 8.27
C GLU A 314 18.75 -10.99 7.44
N SER A 315 18.40 -9.80 7.94
CA SER A 315 18.88 -8.54 7.35
C SER A 315 20.39 -8.42 7.57
N VAL A 316 21.08 -7.81 6.60
CA VAL A 316 22.51 -7.46 6.77
C VAL A 316 22.65 -6.68 8.08
N ARG A 317 23.52 -7.16 8.97
CA ARG A 317 23.67 -6.65 10.34
C ARG A 317 23.93 -5.16 10.34
N ALA A 318 23.22 -4.44 11.21
CA ALA A 318 23.53 -3.06 11.50
C ALA A 318 24.99 -2.93 12.01
N ILE A 319 25.65 -1.85 11.65
CA ILE A 319 27.01 -1.56 12.13
C ILE A 319 26.94 -1.41 13.67
N PRO A 320 27.79 -2.11 14.44
CA PRO A 320 27.81 -1.97 15.89
C PRO A 320 27.98 -0.51 16.31
N GLY A 321 27.15 -0.05 17.25
CA GLY A 321 27.16 1.35 17.71
C GLY A 321 26.30 2.30 16.89
N THR A 322 25.53 1.80 15.90
CA THR A 322 24.50 2.60 15.24
C THR A 322 23.46 3.07 16.26
N PRO A 323 23.11 4.37 16.32
CA PRO A 323 22.08 4.87 17.22
C PRO A 323 20.72 4.26 16.85
N PRO A 324 19.76 4.21 17.80
CA PRO A 324 18.42 3.74 17.52
C PRO A 324 17.73 4.62 16.47
N ASN A 325 16.80 4.03 15.71
CA ASN A 325 16.00 4.81 14.77
C ASN A 325 15.11 5.81 15.53
N TYR A 326 14.78 6.92 14.86
CA TYR A 326 13.93 7.96 15.48
C TYR A 326 12.57 7.45 15.86
N GLN A 327 11.90 6.65 15.00
CA GLN A 327 10.60 6.06 15.32
C GLN A 327 10.66 5.19 16.59
N ASP A 328 11.77 4.52 16.88
CA ASP A 328 11.93 3.69 18.07
C ASP A 328 12.02 4.56 19.33
N VAL A 329 12.80 5.65 19.27
CA VAL A 329 12.90 6.66 20.35
C VAL A 329 11.55 7.34 20.59
N PHE A 330 10.87 7.75 19.52
CA PHE A 330 9.55 8.34 19.59
C PHE A 330 8.53 7.39 20.20
N GLY A 331 8.46 6.14 19.72
CA GLY A 331 7.53 5.13 20.22
C GLY A 331 7.73 4.82 21.70
N ALA A 332 8.99 4.71 22.15
CA ALA A 332 9.32 4.53 23.56
C ALA A 332 8.88 5.75 24.43
N ALA A 333 9.08 6.96 23.91
CA ALA A 333 8.64 8.18 24.59
C ALA A 333 7.11 8.25 24.69
N LEU A 334 6.41 7.99 23.60
CA LEU A 334 4.94 8.00 23.57
C LEU A 334 4.35 6.94 24.51
N ALA A 335 4.86 5.71 24.51
CA ALA A 335 4.41 4.66 25.42
C ALA A 335 4.63 5.09 26.90
N ARG A 336 5.74 5.74 27.22
CA ARG A 336 6.00 6.29 28.56
C ARG A 336 4.97 7.34 28.96
N PHE A 337 4.62 8.29 28.07
CA PHE A 337 3.59 9.28 28.36
C PHE A 337 2.21 8.66 28.49
N ALA A 338 1.86 7.71 27.63
CA ALA A 338 0.59 7.01 27.66
C ALA A 338 0.38 6.22 28.97
N ARG A 339 1.43 5.59 29.52
CA ARG A 339 1.37 4.93 30.85
C ARG A 339 1.04 5.91 31.98
N GLN A 340 1.50 7.15 31.87
CA GLN A 340 1.29 8.17 32.90
C GLN A 340 -0.05 8.90 32.75
N ASN A 341 -0.61 8.92 31.54
CA ASN A 341 -1.84 9.64 31.24
C ASN A 341 -2.73 8.84 30.26
N PRO A 342 -3.87 8.29 30.74
CA PRO A 342 -4.78 7.50 29.90
C PRO A 342 -5.47 8.34 28.80
N LYS A 343 -5.38 9.67 28.84
CA LYS A 343 -5.88 10.54 27.78
C LYS A 343 -4.95 10.62 26.56
N VAL A 344 -3.69 10.17 26.67
CA VAL A 344 -2.73 10.12 25.56
C VAL A 344 -3.01 8.90 24.72
N LEU A 345 -3.30 9.09 23.44
CA LEU A 345 -3.67 8.04 22.49
C LEU A 345 -2.75 8.08 21.25
N GLY A 346 -2.35 6.91 20.76
CA GLY A 346 -1.58 6.79 19.50
C GLY A 346 -2.47 6.30 18.36
N ILE A 347 -2.41 6.99 17.22
CA ILE A 347 -3.19 6.66 16.02
C ILE A 347 -2.22 6.52 14.85
N THR A 348 -2.38 5.48 14.02
CA THR A 348 -1.60 5.28 12.80
C THR A 348 -2.46 4.78 11.65
N GLY A 349 -1.96 4.91 10.42
CA GLY A 349 -2.58 4.41 9.19
C GLY A 349 -1.85 3.18 8.64
N ALA A 350 -2.16 1.98 9.16
CA ALA A 350 -1.59 0.69 8.73
C ALA A 350 -0.06 0.53 8.91
N MET A 351 0.59 1.37 9.73
CA MET A 351 2.05 1.38 9.86
C MET A 351 2.56 1.44 11.30
N PRO A 352 2.13 0.55 12.21
CA PRO A 352 2.53 0.61 13.61
C PRO A 352 4.04 0.48 13.81
N ALA A 353 4.71 -0.41 13.08
CA ALA A 353 6.16 -0.59 13.17
C ALA A 353 6.91 0.61 12.59
N GLY A 354 6.52 1.07 11.40
CA GLY A 354 7.17 2.16 10.70
C GLY A 354 7.08 3.51 11.41
N THR A 355 6.05 3.71 12.23
CA THR A 355 5.84 4.92 13.03
C THR A 355 6.25 4.77 14.51
N GLY A 356 6.79 3.61 14.91
CA GLY A 356 7.21 3.33 16.28
C GLY A 356 6.07 3.00 17.25
N LEU A 357 4.82 2.87 16.78
CA LEU A 357 3.68 2.62 17.65
C LEU A 357 3.49 1.15 18.07
N SER A 358 4.29 0.23 17.55
CA SER A 358 4.22 -1.20 17.93
C SER A 358 4.38 -1.44 19.43
N LEU A 359 5.23 -0.64 20.10
CA LEU A 359 5.42 -0.72 21.55
C LEU A 359 4.14 -0.32 22.30
N LEU A 360 3.51 0.79 21.89
CA LEU A 360 2.24 1.26 22.46
C LEU A 360 1.14 0.23 22.24
N ALA A 361 1.02 -0.32 21.03
CA ALA A 361 0.05 -1.35 20.69
C ALA A 361 0.19 -2.60 21.57
N LYS A 362 1.43 -3.01 21.86
CA LYS A 362 1.73 -4.17 22.70
C LYS A 362 1.42 -3.93 24.18
N GLU A 363 1.82 -2.78 24.72
CA GLU A 363 1.75 -2.50 26.16
C GLU A 363 0.42 -1.90 26.59
N LEU A 364 -0.18 -1.06 25.79
CA LEU A 364 -1.39 -0.29 26.08
C LEU A 364 -2.39 -0.35 24.90
N PRO A 365 -2.91 -1.53 24.56
CA PRO A 365 -3.78 -1.71 23.38
C PRO A 365 -5.05 -0.85 23.44
N GLY A 366 -5.54 -0.47 24.62
CA GLY A 366 -6.67 0.46 24.78
C GLY A 366 -6.36 1.92 24.45
N GLN A 367 -5.08 2.27 24.28
CA GLN A 367 -4.64 3.62 23.91
C GLN A 367 -4.01 3.66 22.50
N PHE A 368 -4.14 2.59 21.72
CA PHE A 368 -3.62 2.46 20.37
C PHE A 368 -4.75 2.21 19.37
N PHE A 369 -4.70 2.90 18.23
CA PHE A 369 -5.65 2.76 17.12
C PHE A 369 -4.90 2.67 15.79
N ASP A 370 -5.09 1.56 15.08
CA ASP A 370 -4.75 1.45 13.67
C ASP A 370 -6.04 1.56 12.86
N VAL A 371 -6.11 2.57 12.00
CA VAL A 371 -7.32 2.87 11.21
C VAL A 371 -7.28 2.26 9.80
N GLY A 372 -6.24 1.49 9.47
CA GLY A 372 -5.97 1.06 8.09
C GLY A 372 -5.38 2.20 7.25
N ILE A 373 -5.37 2.04 5.94
CA ILE A 373 -4.85 3.09 5.03
C ILE A 373 -5.96 4.15 4.84
N ALA A 374 -6.15 4.99 5.86
CA ALA A 374 -7.22 5.97 5.94
C ALA A 374 -6.78 7.21 6.72
N GLU A 375 -5.84 7.97 6.18
CA GLU A 375 -5.20 9.10 6.83
C GLU A 375 -6.21 10.22 7.13
N GLU A 376 -7.16 10.48 6.24
CA GLU A 376 -8.25 11.44 6.42
C GLU A 376 -9.10 11.07 7.64
N HIS A 377 -9.46 9.79 7.76
CA HIS A 377 -10.19 9.28 8.91
C HIS A 377 -9.36 9.37 10.20
N ALA A 378 -8.05 9.07 10.15
CA ALA A 378 -7.15 9.19 11.29
C ALA A 378 -7.20 10.59 11.89
N VAL A 379 -7.13 11.62 11.04
CA VAL A 379 -7.16 13.02 11.47
C VAL A 379 -8.52 13.41 12.03
N LEU A 380 -9.62 13.05 11.36
CA LEU A 380 -10.98 13.31 11.85
C LEU A 380 -11.29 12.57 13.15
N PHE A 381 -10.85 11.32 13.28
CA PHE A 381 -10.98 10.54 14.50
C PHE A 381 -10.23 11.21 15.66
N ALA A 382 -9.00 11.68 15.41
CA ALA A 382 -8.23 12.44 16.38
C ALA A 382 -8.94 13.73 16.77
N ALA A 383 -9.49 14.48 15.81
CA ALA A 383 -10.28 15.70 16.10
C ALA A 383 -11.46 15.38 17.03
N GLY A 384 -12.22 14.33 16.72
CA GLY A 384 -13.34 13.88 17.57
C GLY A 384 -12.89 13.53 19.01
N LEU A 385 -11.79 12.82 19.17
CA LEU A 385 -11.21 12.48 20.48
C LEU A 385 -10.76 13.75 21.24
N ALA A 386 -10.16 14.70 20.54
CA ALA A 386 -9.68 15.94 21.12
C ALA A 386 -10.83 16.80 21.68
N THR A 387 -12.03 16.78 21.06
CA THR A 387 -13.24 17.46 21.60
C THR A 387 -13.70 16.88 22.93
N LYS A 388 -13.26 15.66 23.28
CA LYS A 388 -13.56 14.97 24.54
C LYS A 388 -12.35 14.96 25.49
N GLU A 389 -11.48 15.96 25.36
CA GLU A 389 -10.32 16.20 26.21
C GLU A 389 -9.22 15.11 26.16
N PHE A 390 -9.25 14.22 25.18
CA PHE A 390 -8.13 13.32 24.92
C PHE A 390 -6.96 14.08 24.26
N ARG A 391 -5.79 13.47 24.26
CA ARG A 391 -4.55 13.97 23.65
C ARG A 391 -4.10 13.00 22.55
N PRO A 392 -4.76 13.02 21.40
CA PRO A 392 -4.42 12.11 20.32
C PRO A 392 -3.13 12.54 19.64
N VAL A 393 -2.31 11.54 19.33
CA VAL A 393 -1.06 11.63 18.57
C VAL A 393 -1.20 10.81 17.30
N CYS A 394 -1.32 11.48 16.16
CA CYS A 394 -1.35 10.85 14.84
C CYS A 394 0.08 10.67 14.33
N ALA A 395 0.55 9.43 14.29
CA ALA A 395 1.86 9.07 13.74
C ALA A 395 1.69 8.52 12.32
N ILE A 396 2.00 9.32 11.32
CA ILE A 396 1.78 9.06 9.89
C ILE A 396 3.01 9.55 9.12
N TYR A 397 3.42 8.83 8.06
CA TYR A 397 4.53 9.29 7.22
C TYR A 397 4.22 10.63 6.57
N SER A 398 5.24 11.48 6.46
CA SER A 398 5.18 12.81 5.89
C SER A 398 4.42 12.84 4.55
N THR A 399 4.85 12.03 3.59
CA THR A 399 4.23 11.96 2.26
C THR A 399 2.76 11.52 2.31
N PHE A 400 2.37 10.65 3.24
CA PHE A 400 1.00 10.14 3.35
C PHE A 400 0.06 11.11 4.06
N LEU A 401 0.57 11.90 5.01
CA LEU A 401 -0.25 12.90 5.71
C LEU A 401 -0.75 14.03 4.79
N GLN A 402 -0.11 14.24 3.63
CA GLN A 402 -0.62 15.16 2.59
C GLN A 402 -2.06 14.86 2.18
N ARG A 403 -2.48 13.58 2.26
CA ARG A 403 -3.84 13.15 1.93
C ARG A 403 -4.90 13.75 2.86
N ALA A 404 -4.53 14.03 4.11
CA ALA A 404 -5.41 14.58 5.14
C ALA A 404 -5.23 16.10 5.34
N TYR A 405 -4.72 16.82 4.34
CA TYR A 405 -4.44 18.26 4.46
C TYR A 405 -5.69 19.08 4.75
N ASP A 406 -6.80 18.80 4.08
CA ASP A 406 -8.08 19.46 4.33
C ASP A 406 -8.55 19.26 5.78
N GLN A 407 -8.49 18.02 6.28
CA GLN A 407 -8.92 17.68 7.65
C GLN A 407 -8.04 18.34 8.71
N ILE A 408 -6.75 18.53 8.43
CA ILE A 408 -5.85 19.29 9.32
C ILE A 408 -6.32 20.76 9.40
N ILE A 409 -6.61 21.38 8.27
CA ILE A 409 -7.05 22.78 8.21
C ILE A 409 -8.42 22.93 8.85
N HIS A 410 -9.42 22.24 8.29
CA HIS A 410 -10.83 22.49 8.58
C HIS A 410 -11.25 21.88 9.91
N ASP A 411 -10.88 20.61 10.18
CA ASP A 411 -11.45 19.87 11.31
C ASP A 411 -10.60 19.97 12.57
N VAL A 412 -9.32 20.29 12.45
CA VAL A 412 -8.41 20.43 13.59
C VAL A 412 -8.04 21.87 13.87
N CYS A 413 -7.38 22.55 12.92
CA CYS A 413 -6.77 23.85 13.18
C CYS A 413 -7.80 24.98 13.23
N LEU A 414 -8.83 24.97 12.38
CA LEU A 414 -9.92 25.95 12.41
C LEU A 414 -10.68 25.90 13.76
N GLN A 415 -10.85 24.68 14.30
CA GLN A 415 -11.49 24.45 15.59
C GLN A 415 -10.51 24.55 16.78
N ASN A 416 -9.22 24.80 16.53
CA ASN A 416 -8.18 24.94 17.55
C ASN A 416 -8.11 23.70 18.49
N LEU A 417 -8.22 22.49 17.94
CA LEU A 417 -8.24 21.24 18.71
C LEU A 417 -6.82 20.75 19.03
N PRO A 418 -6.57 20.21 20.24
CA PRO A 418 -5.25 19.77 20.70
C PRO A 418 -4.85 18.41 20.11
N VAL A 419 -4.63 18.32 18.81
CA VAL A 419 -4.12 17.15 18.11
C VAL A 419 -2.61 17.29 17.86
N THR A 420 -1.85 16.23 18.07
CA THR A 420 -0.43 16.17 17.74
C THR A 420 -0.23 15.29 16.49
N PHE A 421 0.41 15.83 15.46
CA PHE A 421 0.81 15.10 14.28
C PHE A 421 2.31 14.81 14.34
N CYS A 422 2.69 13.52 14.29
CA CYS A 422 4.07 13.08 14.25
C CYS A 422 4.35 12.50 12.88
N MET A 423 5.17 13.21 12.10
CA MET A 423 5.43 12.87 10.69
C MET A 423 6.80 12.24 10.57
N ASP A 424 6.82 10.93 10.32
CA ASP A 424 8.05 10.20 10.04
C ASP A 424 8.43 10.30 8.55
N ARG A 425 9.67 10.08 8.21
CA ARG A 425 10.25 10.10 6.85
C ARG A 425 10.10 11.43 6.12
N ALA A 426 10.22 12.55 6.85
CA ALA A 426 10.35 13.85 6.23
C ALA A 426 11.67 13.98 5.47
N GLY A 427 11.67 14.78 4.40
CA GLY A 427 12.83 14.99 3.54
C GLY A 427 12.92 13.99 2.38
N LEU A 428 14.12 13.72 1.89
CA LEU A 428 14.37 12.85 0.73
C LEU A 428 14.32 11.37 1.14
N SER A 429 13.42 10.62 0.52
CA SER A 429 13.39 9.16 0.64
C SER A 429 14.38 8.54 -0.34
N ALA A 430 15.48 7.98 0.17
CA ALA A 430 16.52 7.40 -0.67
C ALA A 430 16.09 6.06 -1.31
N ASN A 431 15.28 5.27 -0.59
CA ASN A 431 14.94 3.92 -1.01
C ASN A 431 13.72 3.87 -1.93
N ASP A 432 12.71 4.69 -1.68
CA ASP A 432 11.42 4.64 -2.38
C ASP A 432 11.29 5.75 -3.45
N GLY A 433 12.20 6.72 -3.42
CA GLY A 433 12.32 7.76 -4.45
C GLY A 433 11.21 8.82 -4.41
N PRO A 434 10.91 9.46 -5.57
CA PRO A 434 10.08 10.66 -5.64
C PRO A 434 8.66 10.50 -5.09
N THR A 435 8.11 9.30 -5.12
CA THR A 435 6.75 9.01 -4.65
C THR A 435 6.60 9.06 -3.13
N HIS A 436 7.73 9.01 -2.40
CA HIS A 436 7.77 8.96 -0.95
C HIS A 436 8.56 10.11 -0.30
N HIS A 437 8.98 11.13 -1.08
CA HIS A 437 9.64 12.30 -0.52
C HIS A 437 8.69 13.13 0.35
N GLY A 438 9.09 13.43 1.58
CA GLY A 438 8.42 14.33 2.50
C GLY A 438 8.94 15.76 2.39
N LEU A 439 8.74 16.41 1.24
CA LEU A 439 9.36 17.71 0.94
C LEU A 439 8.43 18.90 1.14
N PHE A 440 7.12 18.66 1.22
CA PHE A 440 6.12 19.72 1.20
C PHE A 440 5.63 20.14 2.58
N ASP A 441 5.98 19.41 3.63
CA ASP A 441 5.45 19.57 5.00
C ASP A 441 5.56 21.00 5.52
N LEU A 442 6.76 21.57 5.41
CA LEU A 442 7.01 22.95 5.83
C LEU A 442 6.17 23.95 5.03
N SER A 443 5.98 23.69 3.74
CA SER A 443 5.26 24.58 2.85
C SER A 443 3.77 24.61 3.16
N TYR A 444 3.12 23.43 3.24
CA TYR A 444 1.68 23.39 3.41
C TYR A 444 1.23 23.56 4.86
N LEU A 445 2.05 23.20 5.86
CA LEU A 445 1.67 23.35 7.26
C LEU A 445 1.93 24.75 7.81
N ARG A 446 2.95 25.47 7.30
CA ARG A 446 3.26 26.83 7.76
C ARG A 446 2.19 27.86 7.45
N CYS A 447 1.40 27.66 6.41
CA CYS A 447 0.34 28.57 6.03
C CYS A 447 -0.98 28.33 6.81
N VAL A 448 -1.06 27.24 7.58
CA VAL A 448 -2.28 26.90 8.34
C VAL A 448 -2.33 27.70 9.65
N PRO A 449 -3.35 28.56 9.86
CA PRO A 449 -3.53 29.27 11.12
C PRO A 449 -3.70 28.28 12.28
N ASN A 450 -3.28 28.73 13.48
CA ASN A 450 -3.33 27.89 14.69
C ASN A 450 -2.46 26.62 14.66
N ALA A 451 -1.60 26.45 13.65
CA ALA A 451 -0.67 25.36 13.59
C ALA A 451 0.75 25.82 13.99
N THR A 452 1.41 25.10 14.88
CA THR A 452 2.83 25.29 15.20
C THR A 452 3.64 24.16 14.60
N VAL A 453 4.60 24.50 13.76
CA VAL A 453 5.48 23.53 13.09
C VAL A 453 6.83 23.54 13.79
N THR A 454 7.28 22.40 14.31
CA THR A 454 8.56 22.27 15.01
C THR A 454 9.39 21.16 14.37
N ILE A 455 10.67 21.44 14.13
CA ILE A 455 11.66 20.46 13.71
C ILE A 455 12.52 20.14 14.93
N SER A 456 12.60 18.89 15.35
CA SER A 456 13.48 18.51 16.44
C SER A 456 14.83 18.04 15.93
N ARG A 457 15.91 18.52 16.60
CA ARG A 457 17.25 17.95 16.46
C ARG A 457 17.54 17.08 17.68
N PRO A 458 18.23 15.94 17.54
CA PRO A 458 18.71 15.21 18.70
C PRO A 458 19.83 16.03 19.38
N TYR A 459 19.53 16.56 20.56
CA TYR A 459 20.50 17.31 21.36
C TYR A 459 21.54 16.42 22.09
N SER A 460 21.44 15.11 21.98
CA SER A 460 22.25 14.17 22.78
C SER A 460 23.45 13.57 22.05
N LEU A 461 23.68 13.90 20.78
CA LEU A 461 24.93 13.51 20.12
C LEU A 461 26.00 14.60 20.31
N PRO A 462 27.17 14.27 20.86
CA PRO A 462 28.28 15.22 20.94
C PRO A 462 28.57 15.79 19.55
N SER A 463 28.73 17.10 19.46
CA SER A 463 28.89 17.85 18.19
C SER A 463 30.02 17.38 17.27
N TRP A 464 30.93 16.58 17.77
CA TRP A 464 32.04 15.99 17.03
C TRP A 464 31.69 14.67 16.32
N ARG A 465 30.54 14.06 16.57
CA ARG A 465 30.09 12.81 15.89
C ARG A 465 29.27 13.03 14.63
N ILE A 466 28.96 14.27 14.28
CA ILE A 466 28.32 14.58 12.99
C ILE A 466 29.45 14.68 11.95
N ALA A 467 29.96 13.54 11.51
CA ALA A 467 31.11 13.47 10.63
C ALA A 467 30.78 13.66 9.14
N SER A 468 29.51 13.59 8.74
CA SER A 468 29.16 13.81 7.34
C SER A 468 27.74 14.35 7.12
N TRP A 469 27.57 15.14 6.07
CA TRP A 469 26.25 15.58 5.58
C TRP A 469 25.32 14.42 5.17
N ALA A 470 25.85 13.23 4.94
CA ALA A 470 25.10 12.03 4.64
C ALA A 470 24.32 11.50 5.86
N GLU A 471 24.86 11.68 7.07
CA GLU A 471 24.18 11.30 8.32
C GLU A 471 23.10 12.28 8.73
N LEU A 472 23.16 13.54 8.29
CA LEU A 472 22.12 14.56 8.48
C LEU A 472 20.89 14.37 7.56
N ARG A 473 20.97 13.50 6.57
CA ARG A 473 19.91 13.34 5.55
C ARG A 473 18.64 12.63 6.04
N SER A 474 18.66 12.04 7.23
CA SER A 474 17.57 11.19 7.70
C SER A 474 16.72 11.82 8.81
N VAL A 475 16.95 13.09 9.20
CA VAL A 475 16.44 13.59 10.47
C VAL A 475 15.99 15.03 10.40
N ILE A 476 14.75 15.19 10.01
CA ILE A 476 13.99 16.40 10.27
C ILE A 476 12.76 16.00 11.08
N LEU A 477 12.70 16.41 12.33
CA LEU A 477 11.50 16.32 13.18
C LEU A 477 10.79 17.67 13.13
N LEU A 478 9.60 17.72 12.58
CA LEU A 478 8.78 18.93 12.51
C LEU A 478 7.62 18.81 13.50
N VAL A 479 7.52 19.72 14.46
CA VAL A 479 6.38 19.82 15.38
C VAL A 479 5.56 21.02 15.00
N VAL A 480 4.29 20.83 14.70
CA VAL A 480 3.33 21.92 14.47
C VAL A 480 2.45 22.05 15.72
N ARG A 481 2.43 23.21 16.31
CA ARG A 481 1.64 23.53 17.50
C ARG A 481 0.67 24.67 17.18
N THR A 482 -0.60 24.54 17.57
CA THR A 482 -1.54 25.65 17.55
C THR A 482 -1.55 26.35 18.93
N GLU A 483 -1.43 27.65 18.96
CA GLU A 483 -1.58 28.46 20.20
C GLU A 483 -2.88 29.22 20.17
N SER A 484 -3.68 29.07 21.22
CA SER A 484 -4.79 30.00 21.45
C SER A 484 -4.21 31.39 21.80
N ARG A 485 -4.39 32.37 20.94
CA ARG A 485 -3.96 33.73 21.19
C ARG A 485 -4.79 34.35 22.30
N GLY A 486 -4.26 34.33 23.51
CA GLY A 486 -4.61 35.28 24.56
C GLY A 486 -3.48 36.33 24.73
N SER A 487 -3.21 37.13 23.73
CA SER A 487 -2.61 38.48 23.76
C SER A 487 -1.90 38.82 22.43
N ASN A 488 -2.28 39.95 21.86
CA ASN A 488 -1.65 40.58 20.69
C ASN A 488 -0.27 41.17 21.04
N ASN A 489 0.78 40.40 21.20
CA ASN A 489 2.14 40.91 21.34
C ASN A 489 3.08 40.35 20.26
N PRO A 490 3.44 41.17 19.26
CA PRO A 490 4.31 40.76 18.14
C PRO A 490 5.74 40.37 18.57
N ASP A 491 6.22 40.81 19.71
CA ASP A 491 7.59 40.56 20.17
C ASP A 491 7.84 39.14 20.72
N ARG A 492 6.77 38.41 21.04
CA ARG A 492 6.91 37.01 21.49
C ARG A 492 7.23 36.05 20.37
N ILE A 493 6.88 36.37 19.12
CA ILE A 493 7.15 35.54 17.95
C ILE A 493 8.66 35.48 17.65
N LYS A 494 9.40 36.56 17.93
CA LYS A 494 10.85 36.63 17.71
C LYS A 494 11.68 35.88 18.74
N ARG A 495 11.18 35.70 19.96
CA ARG A 495 11.92 35.01 21.03
C ARG A 495 11.72 33.49 21.08
N GLY A 496 10.66 32.98 20.49
CA GLY A 496 10.43 31.54 20.37
C GLY A 496 11.37 30.81 19.37
N ALA A 497 11.99 31.57 18.46
CA ALA A 497 12.89 31.01 17.45
C ALA A 497 14.33 30.80 17.96
N SER A 498 14.71 31.29 19.13
CA SER A 498 16.08 31.20 19.65
C SER A 498 16.29 30.18 20.78
N SER A 499 15.22 29.66 21.36
CA SER A 499 15.31 28.56 22.32
C SER A 499 14.85 27.25 21.66
N GLY A 500 15.77 26.59 20.95
CA GLY A 500 15.61 25.22 20.50
C GLY A 500 15.51 24.29 21.71
N VAL A 501 14.33 24.19 22.29
CA VAL A 501 14.09 23.34 23.42
C VAL A 501 13.62 22.00 22.90
N ALA A 502 14.44 20.99 23.11
CA ALA A 502 13.91 19.68 23.39
C ALA A 502 13.02 19.82 24.64
N MET A 503 11.77 20.19 24.46
CA MET A 503 10.80 20.13 25.53
C MET A 503 10.51 18.63 25.75
N MET A 504 11.38 17.98 26.53
CA MET A 504 10.93 16.87 27.34
C MET A 504 9.90 17.47 28.29
N MET A 505 8.65 17.46 27.88
CA MET A 505 7.57 17.94 28.73
C MET A 505 7.50 17.04 29.96
N SER A 506 7.72 17.64 31.11
CA SER A 506 7.28 17.02 32.35
C SER A 506 5.75 16.88 32.29
N PRO A 507 5.16 15.81 32.83
CA PRO A 507 3.70 15.61 32.81
C PRO A 507 2.90 16.73 33.45
N SER A 508 3.54 17.55 34.31
CA SER A 508 2.95 18.68 35.02
C SER A 508 2.90 19.98 34.22
N SER A 509 3.47 20.04 33.00
CA SER A 509 3.58 21.26 32.21
C SER A 509 2.68 21.32 30.98
N LEU A 510 1.73 20.40 30.83
CA LEU A 510 0.70 20.48 29.80
C LEU A 510 -0.43 21.41 30.31
N PRO A 511 -0.60 22.63 29.77
CA PRO A 511 -1.72 23.47 30.15
C PRO A 511 -3.04 22.84 29.68
N ASP A 512 -4.12 23.06 30.43
CA ASP A 512 -5.46 22.51 30.18
C ASP A 512 -6.06 22.91 28.81
N CYS A 513 -5.50 23.95 28.17
CA CYS A 513 -5.84 24.40 26.83
C CYS A 513 -4.60 24.36 25.93
N ALA A 514 -4.12 23.17 25.63
CA ALA A 514 -2.99 23.02 24.71
C ALA A 514 -3.45 23.04 23.26
N PRO A 515 -2.79 23.81 22.41
CA PRO A 515 -3.05 23.89 20.98
C PRO A 515 -2.64 22.61 20.23
N THR A 516 -3.05 22.49 18.97
CA THR A 516 -2.66 21.39 18.07
C THR A 516 -1.14 21.35 17.88
N MET A 517 -0.54 20.19 18.06
CA MET A 517 0.90 20.00 17.89
C MET A 517 1.16 19.02 16.73
N VAL A 518 1.99 19.40 15.78
CA VAL A 518 2.49 18.51 14.72
C VAL A 518 3.97 18.27 14.93
N LEU A 519 4.33 17.01 15.10
CA LEU A 519 5.70 16.54 15.27
C LEU A 519 6.13 15.80 13.99
N VAL A 520 7.11 16.33 13.27
CA VAL A 520 7.70 15.67 12.10
C VAL A 520 9.01 15.02 12.51
N VAL A 521 9.10 13.72 12.33
CA VAL A 521 10.25 12.87 12.66
C VAL A 521 10.99 12.45 11.39
#